data_d6f604e6996989ebb2f7afb39abd61b3
#
_entry.id   d6f604e6996989ebb2f7afb39abd61b3
#
_cell.length_a   1.000
_cell.length_b   1.000
_cell.length_c   1.000
_cell.angle_alpha   90.00
_cell.angle_beta   90.00
_cell.angle_gamma   90.00
#
_symmetry.space_group_name_H-M   'P 1'
#
loop_
_entity.id
_entity.type
_entity.pdbx_description
1 polymer ?
#
loop_
_entity_poly.entity_id
_entity_poly.type
_entity_poly.pdbx_seq_one_letter_code
_entity_poly.pdbx_strand_id
1 'polypeptide(L)'
;MEGEIFPVIGAAELQKWAETYNKVFKENEETQRLIRRQAEHDAMTDALNRGSFEKLLHMYENGDTPYALILIDVDTFKTVNDMYGHAVGDEILKKVTGLLKKAFRSIDHVCRIGGDEFAIIMVEMTSDLKYTIEKKIKAVNEELGTENENIPAVSLSVGVAFSDRENPGANI
;
A
#
# COMPACT_ATOMS: atom_id res chain seq x y z
N MET A 1 16.29 15.90 12.93
CA MET A 1 16.52 17.35 13.03
C MET A 1 15.77 17.96 11.85
N GLU A 2 14.71 18.70 12.12
CA GLU A 2 14.05 19.53 11.11
C GLU A 2 15.02 20.64 10.73
N GLY A 3 15.43 20.69 9.47
CA GLY A 3 16.30 21.75 8.97
C GLY A 3 15.51 23.04 8.89
N GLU A 4 15.97 24.05 9.55
CA GLU A 4 15.36 25.39 9.49
C GLU A 4 15.63 26.00 8.10
N ILE A 5 14.56 26.54 7.50
CA ILE A 5 14.66 27.34 6.28
C ILE A 5 15.03 28.77 6.68
N PHE A 6 16.17 29.26 6.20
CA PHE A 6 16.61 30.63 6.48
C PHE A 6 15.77 31.64 5.70
N PRO A 7 15.35 32.74 6.34
CA PRO A 7 14.71 33.85 5.62
C PRO A 7 15.70 34.54 4.69
N VAL A 8 15.26 34.85 3.46
CA VAL A 8 16.09 35.57 2.46
C VAL A 8 15.98 37.06 2.73
N ILE A 9 16.73 37.54 3.74
CA ILE A 9 16.82 38.97 4.14
C ILE A 9 18.27 39.36 4.40
N GLY A 10 18.67 40.60 4.08
CA GLY A 10 20.00 41.15 4.33
C GLY A 10 20.76 41.57 3.08
N ALA A 11 22.08 41.73 3.21
CA ALA A 11 22.95 42.12 2.07
C ALA A 11 22.91 41.03 0.96
N ALA A 12 23.14 41.43 -0.29
CA ALA A 12 22.97 40.57 -1.48
C ALA A 12 23.73 39.25 -1.41
N GLU A 13 24.90 39.20 -0.78
CA GLU A 13 25.66 37.95 -0.58
C GLU A 13 24.98 36.99 0.40
N LEU A 14 24.47 37.52 1.53
CA LEU A 14 23.73 36.72 2.51
C LEU A 14 22.41 36.16 1.91
N GLN A 15 21.73 36.97 1.08
CA GLN A 15 20.55 36.53 0.35
C GLN A 15 20.88 35.36 -0.59
N LYS A 16 21.95 35.49 -1.37
CA LYS A 16 22.40 34.43 -2.28
C LYS A 16 22.77 33.13 -1.55
N TRP A 17 23.42 33.25 -0.39
CA TRP A 17 23.73 32.10 0.44
C TRP A 17 22.46 31.41 0.98
N ALA A 18 21.51 32.18 1.52
CA ALA A 18 20.24 31.69 2.00
C ALA A 18 19.42 30.99 0.89
N GLU A 19 19.36 31.59 -0.31
CA GLU A 19 18.71 30.98 -1.48
C GLU A 19 19.36 29.67 -1.88
N THR A 20 20.70 29.65 -1.95
CA THR A 20 21.46 28.42 -2.30
C THR A 20 21.25 27.33 -1.26
N TYR A 21 21.32 27.67 0.03
CA TYR A 21 21.07 26.73 1.12
C TYR A 21 19.66 26.14 1.04
N ASN A 22 18.65 26.99 0.93
CA ASN A 22 17.25 26.57 0.84
C ASN A 22 17.00 25.67 -0.39
N LYS A 23 17.65 25.97 -1.52
CA LYS A 23 17.57 25.13 -2.72
C LYS A 23 18.17 23.74 -2.48
N VAL A 24 19.40 23.68 -1.98
CA VAL A 24 20.10 22.41 -1.69
C VAL A 24 19.36 21.60 -0.63
N PHE A 25 18.82 22.28 0.38
CA PHE A 25 18.01 21.63 1.42
C PHE A 25 16.76 20.96 0.84
N LYS A 26 15.99 21.70 0.00
CA LYS A 26 14.80 21.14 -0.67
C LYS A 26 15.15 19.97 -1.59
N GLU A 27 16.20 20.11 -2.41
CA GLU A 27 16.66 19.05 -3.30
C GLU A 27 17.07 17.79 -2.51
N ASN A 28 17.70 17.96 -1.36
CA ASN A 28 18.06 16.86 -0.47
C ASN A 28 16.82 16.18 0.13
N GLU A 29 15.85 16.96 0.66
CA GLU A 29 14.59 16.41 1.17
C GLU A 29 13.83 15.62 0.10
N GLU A 30 13.72 16.16 -1.11
CA GLU A 30 13.08 15.46 -2.23
C GLU A 30 13.80 14.16 -2.59
N THR A 31 15.13 14.20 -2.65
CA THR A 31 15.96 13.03 -2.92
C THR A 31 15.78 11.95 -1.84
N GLN A 32 15.84 12.34 -0.57
CA GLN A 32 15.62 11.42 0.56
C GLN A 32 14.21 10.81 0.52
N ARG A 33 13.19 11.61 0.18
CA ARG A 33 11.81 11.13 0.02
C ARG A 33 11.69 10.12 -1.12
N LEU A 34 12.33 10.37 -2.25
CA LEU A 34 12.34 9.45 -3.40
C LEU A 34 13.05 8.13 -3.06
N ILE A 35 14.21 8.20 -2.42
CA ILE A 35 14.97 7.01 -1.99
C ILE A 35 14.12 6.17 -1.01
N ARG A 36 13.48 6.81 -0.02
CA ARG A 36 12.59 6.12 0.92
C ARG A 36 11.42 5.46 0.19
N ARG A 37 10.75 6.18 -0.72
CA ARG A 37 9.63 5.63 -1.49
C ARG A 37 10.07 4.42 -2.32
N GLN A 38 11.21 4.46 -2.99
CA GLN A 38 11.76 3.33 -3.75
C GLN A 38 12.10 2.14 -2.85
N ALA A 39 12.57 2.37 -1.63
CA ALA A 39 12.89 1.32 -0.67
C ALA A 39 11.65 0.67 -0.03
N GLU A 40 10.55 1.42 0.10
CA GLU A 40 9.36 1.01 0.85
C GLU A 40 8.18 0.56 -0.05
N HIS A 41 8.15 0.95 -1.32
CA HIS A 41 7.03 0.68 -2.22
C HIS A 41 7.40 -0.29 -3.35
N ASP A 42 6.39 -0.97 -3.88
CA ASP A 42 6.46 -1.72 -5.12
C ASP A 42 6.48 -0.76 -6.31
N ALA A 43 7.46 -0.92 -7.19
CA ALA A 43 7.72 0.02 -8.30
C ALA A 43 6.58 0.07 -9.34
N MET A 44 5.81 -1.03 -9.49
CA MET A 44 4.75 -1.12 -10.49
C MET A 44 3.42 -0.57 -9.95
N THR A 45 3.06 -0.94 -8.74
CA THR A 45 1.72 -0.68 -8.17
C THR A 45 1.71 0.47 -7.18
N ASP A 46 2.88 0.89 -6.69
CA ASP A 46 3.02 1.87 -5.61
C ASP A 46 2.34 1.45 -4.28
N ALA A 47 1.97 0.18 -4.14
CA ALA A 47 1.65 -0.40 -2.83
C ALA A 47 2.93 -0.50 -2.00
N LEU A 48 2.82 -0.68 -0.68
CA LEU A 48 3.99 -1.04 0.12
C LEU A 48 4.55 -2.39 -0.38
N ASN A 49 5.87 -2.52 -0.40
CA ASN A 49 6.50 -3.77 -0.83
C ASN A 49 6.55 -4.82 0.31
N ARG A 50 6.98 -6.04 -0.02
CA ARG A 50 7.11 -7.14 0.93
C ARG A 50 7.99 -6.80 2.14
N GLY A 51 9.11 -6.12 1.92
CA GLY A 51 10.01 -5.74 3.02
C GLY A 51 9.35 -4.76 4.01
N SER A 52 8.53 -3.85 3.52
CA SER A 52 7.73 -2.94 4.35
C SER A 52 6.63 -3.69 5.10
N PHE A 53 5.95 -4.64 4.42
CA PHE A 53 4.96 -5.50 5.07
C PHE A 53 5.55 -6.28 6.25
N GLU A 54 6.70 -6.95 6.07
CA GLU A 54 7.35 -7.73 7.11
C GLU A 54 7.75 -6.87 8.33
N LYS A 55 8.26 -5.66 8.09
CA LYS A 55 8.58 -4.70 9.16
C LYS A 55 7.35 -4.24 9.94
N LEU A 56 6.28 -3.89 9.22
CA LEU A 56 5.04 -3.44 9.82
C LEU A 56 4.37 -4.56 10.62
N LEU A 57 4.28 -5.76 10.06
CA LEU A 57 3.71 -6.91 10.76
C LEU A 57 4.47 -7.18 12.07
N HIS A 58 5.80 -7.23 12.01
CA HIS A 58 6.63 -7.41 13.21
C HIS A 58 6.41 -6.31 14.25
N MET A 59 6.21 -5.06 13.81
CA MET A 59 5.91 -3.94 14.72
C MET A 59 4.56 -4.13 15.42
N TYR A 60 3.51 -4.54 14.70
CA TYR A 60 2.18 -4.76 15.27
C TYR A 60 2.10 -6.03 16.12
N GLU A 61 2.83 -7.10 15.78
CA GLU A 61 2.93 -8.33 16.59
C GLU A 61 3.56 -8.08 17.97
N ASN A 62 4.47 -7.11 18.08
CA ASN A 62 5.14 -6.74 19.32
C ASN A 62 4.53 -5.52 20.01
N GLY A 63 3.44 -4.98 19.49
CA GLY A 63 2.71 -3.84 20.04
C GLY A 63 1.39 -4.24 20.66
N ASP A 64 0.76 -3.29 21.36
CA ASP A 64 -0.54 -3.49 22.02
C ASP A 64 -1.74 -3.07 21.14
N THR A 65 -1.48 -2.55 19.95
CA THR A 65 -2.54 -2.07 19.04
C THR A 65 -3.20 -3.26 18.35
N PRO A 66 -4.52 -3.46 18.50
CA PRO A 66 -5.22 -4.52 17.80
C PRO A 66 -5.21 -4.28 16.30
N TYR A 67 -5.03 -5.35 15.53
CA TYR A 67 -5.02 -5.29 14.06
C TYR A 67 -5.69 -6.52 13.43
N ALA A 68 -6.11 -6.37 12.17
CA ALA A 68 -6.48 -7.48 11.32
C ALA A 68 -5.47 -7.60 10.17
N LEU A 69 -5.01 -8.82 9.92
CA LEU A 69 -4.21 -9.18 8.76
C LEU A 69 -5.12 -9.79 7.71
N ILE A 70 -5.12 -9.23 6.51
CA ILE A 70 -5.89 -9.68 5.36
C ILE A 70 -4.88 -10.12 4.29
N LEU A 71 -4.93 -11.40 3.89
CA LEU A 71 -4.17 -11.92 2.77
C LEU A 71 -5.08 -12.04 1.55
N ILE A 72 -4.62 -11.63 0.40
CA ILE A 72 -5.40 -11.49 -0.83
C ILE A 72 -4.60 -12.09 -1.98
N ASP A 73 -5.27 -12.90 -2.78
CA ASP A 73 -4.74 -13.46 -4.03
C ASP A 73 -5.67 -13.06 -5.18
N VAL A 74 -5.11 -12.73 -6.36
CA VAL A 74 -5.90 -12.38 -7.55
C VAL A 74 -6.21 -13.66 -8.32
N ASP A 75 -7.48 -14.08 -8.28
CA ASP A 75 -7.95 -15.31 -8.92
C ASP A 75 -7.64 -15.33 -10.42
N THR A 76 -7.19 -16.49 -10.89
CA THR A 76 -6.91 -16.75 -12.33
C THR A 76 -5.87 -15.82 -12.97
N PHE A 77 -5.07 -15.07 -12.20
CA PHE A 77 -4.10 -14.10 -12.73
C PHE A 77 -3.13 -14.68 -13.74
N LYS A 78 -2.64 -15.90 -13.51
CA LYS A 78 -1.78 -16.61 -14.47
C LYS A 78 -2.49 -16.83 -15.81
N THR A 79 -3.75 -17.25 -15.78
CA THR A 79 -4.56 -17.47 -16.99
C THR A 79 -4.75 -16.17 -17.76
N VAL A 80 -4.96 -15.06 -17.07
CA VAL A 80 -5.03 -13.73 -17.71
C VAL A 80 -3.72 -13.39 -18.41
N ASN A 81 -2.59 -13.56 -17.75
CA ASN A 81 -1.28 -13.32 -18.35
C ASN A 81 -1.05 -14.21 -19.62
N ASP A 82 -1.43 -15.48 -19.55
CA ASP A 82 -1.26 -16.43 -20.64
C ASP A 82 -2.17 -16.09 -21.84
N MET A 83 -3.38 -15.55 -21.59
CA MET A 83 -4.35 -15.22 -22.64
C MET A 83 -4.19 -13.80 -23.22
N TYR A 84 -3.90 -12.83 -22.37
CA TYR A 84 -3.93 -11.39 -22.72
C TYR A 84 -2.55 -10.73 -22.66
N GLY A 85 -1.53 -11.45 -22.17
CA GLY A 85 -0.16 -10.96 -22.03
C GLY A 85 0.10 -10.18 -20.72
N HIS A 86 1.37 -10.07 -20.34
CA HIS A 86 1.80 -9.46 -19.08
C HIS A 86 1.40 -7.98 -18.94
N ALA A 87 1.29 -7.24 -20.06
CA ALA A 87 0.88 -5.83 -19.99
C ALA A 87 -0.56 -5.68 -19.45
N VAL A 88 -1.47 -6.59 -19.79
CA VAL A 88 -2.84 -6.60 -19.24
C VAL A 88 -2.82 -7.04 -17.79
N GLY A 89 -1.99 -8.02 -17.42
CA GLY A 89 -1.79 -8.41 -16.02
C GLY A 89 -1.28 -7.25 -15.16
N ASP A 90 -0.32 -6.46 -15.64
CA ASP A 90 0.19 -5.29 -14.96
C ASP A 90 -0.91 -4.23 -14.70
N GLU A 91 -1.79 -4.01 -15.68
CA GLU A 91 -2.94 -3.09 -15.53
C GLU A 91 -3.96 -3.62 -14.51
N ILE A 92 -4.18 -4.94 -14.46
CA ILE A 92 -5.02 -5.55 -13.41
C ILE A 92 -4.43 -5.30 -12.01
N LEU A 93 -3.14 -5.54 -11.82
CA LEU A 93 -2.49 -5.33 -10.53
C LEU A 93 -2.55 -3.87 -10.09
N LYS A 94 -2.40 -2.92 -11.00
CA LYS A 94 -2.58 -1.49 -10.75
C LYS A 94 -4.02 -1.16 -10.38
N LYS A 95 -5.01 -1.72 -11.10
CA LYS A 95 -6.44 -1.57 -10.81
C LYS A 95 -6.78 -2.12 -9.43
N VAL A 96 -6.35 -3.34 -9.10
CA VAL A 96 -6.51 -3.97 -7.78
C VAL A 96 -5.95 -3.06 -6.69
N THR A 97 -4.69 -2.61 -6.85
CA THR A 97 -4.05 -1.72 -5.86
C THR A 97 -4.83 -0.43 -5.66
N GLY A 98 -5.29 0.19 -6.74
CA GLY A 98 -6.09 1.42 -6.68
C GLY A 98 -7.40 1.23 -5.92
N LEU A 99 -8.10 0.11 -6.16
CA LEU A 99 -9.34 -0.24 -5.49
C LEU A 99 -9.13 -0.55 -4.01
N LEU A 100 -8.09 -1.31 -3.68
CA LEU A 100 -7.73 -1.59 -2.29
C LEU A 100 -7.41 -0.29 -1.54
N LYS A 101 -6.56 0.58 -2.09
CA LYS A 101 -6.23 1.89 -1.49
C LYS A 101 -7.46 2.79 -1.31
N LYS A 102 -8.45 2.72 -2.19
CA LYS A 102 -9.72 3.46 -2.10
C LYS A 102 -10.68 2.88 -1.05
N ALA A 103 -10.72 1.55 -0.92
CA ALA A 103 -11.61 0.85 -0.01
C ALA A 103 -11.12 0.91 1.45
N PHE A 104 -9.81 0.93 1.69
CA PHE A 104 -9.21 0.94 3.02
C PHE A 104 -8.78 2.35 3.43
N ARG A 105 -8.60 2.57 4.76
CA ARG A 105 -8.26 3.89 5.32
C ARG A 105 -6.79 4.22 5.04
N SER A 106 -6.42 5.49 5.09
CA SER A 106 -5.02 5.93 4.94
C SER A 106 -4.07 5.42 6.02
N ILE A 107 -4.60 5.02 7.17
CA ILE A 107 -3.84 4.40 8.26
C ILE A 107 -3.68 2.88 8.08
N ASP A 108 -4.49 2.25 7.22
CA ASP A 108 -4.36 0.84 6.88
C ASP A 108 -3.24 0.65 5.85
N HIS A 109 -2.46 -0.40 5.99
CA HIS A 109 -1.28 -0.62 5.16
C HIS A 109 -1.59 -1.61 4.03
N VAL A 110 -1.74 -1.11 2.81
CA VAL A 110 -1.93 -1.95 1.61
C VAL A 110 -0.56 -2.30 1.03
N CYS A 111 -0.25 -3.59 0.98
CA CYS A 111 1.05 -4.12 0.58
C CYS A 111 0.90 -5.10 -0.60
N ARG A 112 1.88 -5.14 -1.49
CA ARG A 112 2.06 -6.20 -2.47
C ARG A 112 3.21 -7.08 -2.03
N ILE A 113 2.94 -8.36 -1.74
CA ILE A 113 3.90 -9.29 -1.14
C ILE A 113 4.42 -10.36 -2.12
N GLY A 114 3.75 -10.51 -3.26
CA GLY A 114 4.10 -11.47 -4.30
C GLY A 114 3.72 -10.95 -5.68
N GLY A 115 3.70 -11.82 -6.69
CA GLY A 115 3.31 -11.49 -8.06
C GLY A 115 1.87 -10.97 -8.14
N ASP A 116 0.94 -11.75 -7.67
CA ASP A 116 -0.51 -11.53 -7.62
C ASP A 116 -1.05 -11.51 -6.17
N GLU A 117 -0.13 -11.57 -5.18
CA GLU A 117 -0.46 -11.62 -3.76
C GLU A 117 -0.37 -10.23 -3.11
N PHE A 118 -1.42 -9.86 -2.38
CA PHE A 118 -1.48 -8.66 -1.57
C PHE A 118 -1.71 -8.99 -0.10
N ALA A 119 -1.30 -8.07 0.76
CA ALA A 119 -1.61 -8.12 2.19
C ALA A 119 -2.09 -6.74 2.65
N ILE A 120 -3.04 -6.73 3.59
CA ILE A 120 -3.48 -5.49 4.24
C ILE A 120 -3.38 -5.67 5.75
N ILE A 121 -2.74 -4.72 6.42
CA ILE A 121 -2.77 -4.62 7.88
C ILE A 121 -3.76 -3.50 8.22
N MET A 122 -4.94 -3.88 8.74
CA MET A 122 -5.92 -2.92 9.24
C MET A 122 -5.64 -2.63 10.71
N VAL A 123 -5.37 -1.37 10.99
CA VAL A 123 -5.00 -0.90 12.34
C VAL A 123 -6.24 -0.61 13.18
N GLU A 124 -6.15 -0.79 14.49
CA GLU A 124 -7.27 -0.59 15.43
C GLU A 124 -8.49 -1.43 15.03
N MET A 125 -8.25 -2.71 14.74
CA MET A 125 -9.26 -3.62 14.19
C MET A 125 -9.40 -4.86 15.07
N THR A 126 -10.62 -5.11 15.53
CA THR A 126 -10.99 -6.26 16.37
C THR A 126 -11.97 -7.18 15.64
N SER A 127 -12.08 -8.42 16.10
CA SER A 127 -12.83 -9.49 15.41
C SER A 127 -14.33 -9.26 15.33
N ASP A 128 -14.90 -8.42 16.19
CA ASP A 128 -16.31 -7.98 16.14
C ASP A 128 -16.61 -7.09 14.91
N LEU A 129 -15.57 -6.48 14.33
CA LEU A 129 -15.69 -5.63 13.12
C LEU A 129 -15.47 -6.39 11.81
N LYS A 130 -15.45 -7.74 11.84
CA LYS A 130 -15.27 -8.61 10.65
C LYS A 130 -16.17 -8.21 9.48
N TYR A 131 -17.43 -7.90 9.73
CA TYR A 131 -18.38 -7.47 8.70
C TYR A 131 -17.92 -6.24 7.88
N THR A 132 -17.13 -5.36 8.50
CA THR A 132 -16.56 -4.21 7.80
C THR A 132 -15.58 -4.64 6.70
N ILE A 133 -14.76 -5.66 6.97
CA ILE A 133 -13.82 -6.22 6.00
C ILE A 133 -14.59 -6.89 4.86
N GLU A 134 -15.55 -7.75 5.19
CA GLU A 134 -16.38 -8.45 4.20
C GLU A 134 -17.07 -7.48 3.24
N LYS A 135 -17.67 -6.40 3.78
CA LYS A 135 -18.31 -5.36 2.96
C LYS A 135 -17.34 -4.65 2.03
N LYS A 136 -16.11 -4.34 2.51
CA LYS A 136 -15.08 -3.68 1.70
C LYS A 136 -14.59 -4.59 0.56
N ILE A 137 -14.29 -5.85 0.87
CA ILE A 137 -13.84 -6.83 -0.13
C ILE A 137 -14.93 -7.12 -1.15
N LYS A 138 -16.19 -7.25 -0.71
CA LYS A 138 -17.32 -7.42 -1.62
C LYS A 138 -17.42 -6.26 -2.63
N ALA A 139 -17.33 -5.01 -2.16
CA ALA A 139 -17.36 -3.85 -3.04
C ALA A 139 -16.18 -3.82 -4.05
N VAL A 140 -14.98 -4.22 -3.61
CA VAL A 140 -13.82 -4.33 -4.51
C VAL A 140 -14.04 -5.41 -5.55
N ASN A 141 -14.55 -6.60 -5.18
CA ASN A 141 -14.85 -7.68 -6.11
C ASN A 141 -15.96 -7.30 -7.11
N GLU A 142 -16.99 -6.57 -6.69
CA GLU A 142 -18.02 -6.07 -7.59
C GLU A 142 -17.45 -5.13 -8.66
N GLU A 143 -16.49 -4.26 -8.30
CA GLU A 143 -15.84 -3.34 -9.23
C GLU A 143 -14.82 -4.03 -10.14
N LEU A 144 -14.14 -5.10 -9.65
CA LEU A 144 -13.24 -5.94 -10.44
C LEU A 144 -13.98 -6.87 -11.39
N GLY A 145 -15.18 -7.33 -11.03
CA GLY A 145 -16.04 -8.18 -11.84
C GLY A 145 -16.68 -7.47 -13.05
N THR A 146 -16.54 -6.13 -13.16
CA THR A 146 -16.98 -5.35 -14.33
C THR A 146 -15.91 -5.39 -15.42
N GLU A 147 -16.24 -6.03 -16.55
CA GLU A 147 -15.41 -6.01 -17.74
C GLU A 147 -15.33 -4.58 -18.33
N ASN A 148 -14.13 -4.15 -18.63
CA ASN A 148 -13.86 -2.98 -19.46
C ASN A 148 -13.28 -3.45 -20.81
N GLU A 149 -13.38 -2.63 -21.85
CA GLU A 149 -12.95 -2.98 -23.23
C GLU A 149 -11.52 -3.55 -23.33
N ASN A 150 -10.65 -3.30 -22.35
CA ASN A 150 -9.23 -3.68 -22.37
C ASN A 150 -8.78 -4.53 -21.17
N ILE A 151 -9.63 -4.75 -20.15
CA ILE A 151 -9.25 -5.44 -18.91
C ILE A 151 -10.32 -6.49 -18.58
N PRO A 152 -9.98 -7.79 -18.58
CA PRO A 152 -10.91 -8.85 -18.22
C PRO A 152 -11.34 -8.74 -16.76
N ALA A 153 -12.52 -9.27 -16.45
CA ALA A 153 -13.01 -9.40 -15.08
C ALA A 153 -12.12 -10.36 -14.30
N VAL A 154 -11.81 -10.00 -13.06
CA VAL A 154 -11.10 -10.84 -12.09
C VAL A 154 -11.79 -10.76 -10.73
N SER A 155 -11.47 -11.68 -9.84
CA SER A 155 -11.91 -11.68 -8.44
C SER A 155 -10.74 -11.81 -7.49
N LEU A 156 -10.99 -11.58 -6.21
CA LEU A 156 -10.02 -11.73 -5.14
C LEU A 156 -10.45 -12.84 -4.19
N SER A 157 -9.56 -13.79 -3.95
CA SER A 157 -9.64 -14.73 -2.82
C SER A 157 -9.00 -14.11 -1.59
N VAL A 158 -9.67 -14.18 -0.43
CA VAL A 158 -9.28 -13.43 0.76
C VAL A 158 -9.33 -14.28 2.01
N GLY A 159 -8.23 -14.27 2.78
CA GLY A 159 -8.15 -14.81 4.13
C GLY A 159 -7.94 -13.69 5.16
N VAL A 160 -8.58 -13.77 6.34
CA VAL A 160 -8.46 -12.75 7.39
C VAL A 160 -8.13 -13.39 8.74
N ALA A 161 -7.13 -12.81 9.43
CA ALA A 161 -6.78 -13.13 10.80
C ALA A 161 -6.84 -11.89 11.68
N PHE A 162 -7.23 -12.03 12.95
CA PHE A 162 -7.32 -10.94 13.92
C PHE A 162 -6.36 -11.18 15.08
N SER A 163 -5.66 -10.16 15.53
CA SER A 163 -4.70 -10.23 16.64
C SER A 163 -5.37 -10.43 18.02
N ASP A 164 -6.66 -10.11 18.15
CA ASP A 164 -7.44 -10.25 19.39
C ASP A 164 -8.04 -11.66 19.61
N ARG A 165 -7.76 -12.62 18.69
CA ARG A 165 -8.20 -14.00 18.81
C ARG A 165 -7.10 -14.92 19.31
N GLU A 166 -7.42 -15.80 20.27
CA GLU A 166 -6.50 -16.85 20.77
C GLU A 166 -6.07 -17.88 19.71
N ASN A 167 -6.80 -17.97 18.57
CA ASN A 167 -6.47 -18.81 17.41
C ASN A 167 -6.48 -17.94 16.13
N PRO A 168 -5.36 -17.33 15.75
CA PRO A 168 -5.22 -16.69 14.44
C PRO A 168 -5.22 -17.78 13.35
N GLY A 169 -6.27 -17.90 12.57
CA GLY A 169 -6.33 -18.89 11.49
C GLY A 169 -7.71 -19.48 11.18
N ALA A 170 -8.77 -18.99 11.76
CA ALA A 170 -10.10 -19.32 11.28
C ALA A 170 -10.32 -18.62 9.94
N ASN A 171 -10.17 -19.35 8.84
CA ASN A 171 -10.55 -18.93 7.49
C ASN A 171 -11.99 -18.41 7.47
N ILE A 172 -12.22 -17.37 6.70
CA ILE A 172 -13.54 -16.87 6.33
C ILE A 172 -14.04 -17.62 5.11
#